data_7edf61f7585b27ceff76ce666f13c35d
#
_entry.id   7edf61f7585b27ceff76ce666f13c35d
#
_cell.length_a   1.000
_cell.length_b   1.000
_cell.length_c   1.000
_cell.angle_alpha   90.00
_cell.angle_beta   90.00
_cell.angle_gamma   90.00
#
_symmetry.space_group_name_H-M   'P 1'
#
loop_
_entity.id
_entity.type
_entity.pdbx_description
1 polymer ?
#
loop_
_entity_poly.entity_id
_entity_poly.type
_entity_poly.pdbx_seq_one_letter_code
_entity_poly.pdbx_strand_id
1 'polypeptide(L)'
;LQGVHTHIGAYHILHGVDLSVPAGQVTLLLGRNGAGKTTTLRTIMGLWPASQGRVHFDGQDVTQADTPSLAQRGIAYVPETMGIFSDLTVEENMLLAARQAQRAAQMDKQRLAWIFELFPAVEKFWRHPAGKLSGGQKQMLAVARAIVEPRRLLVVDEPSKGLAPAIIDNMIEAFLKLKATGVTVLLVEQNLHMAQSLGDQVAVMDDGRVVHSGRMADLSADEGLQRRLLGLAL
;
A
#
# COMPACT_ATOMS: atom_id res chain seq x y z
N LEU A 1 7.06 -10.40 8.93
CA LEU A 1 6.67 -11.78 8.64
C LEU A 1 7.83 -12.71 8.97
N GLN A 2 7.54 -13.89 9.52
CA GLN A 2 8.54 -14.90 9.88
C GLN A 2 8.06 -16.26 9.36
N GLY A 3 8.72 -16.76 8.32
CA GLY A 3 8.43 -18.06 7.71
C GLY A 3 6.98 -18.25 7.29
N VAL A 4 6.34 -17.22 6.72
CA VAL A 4 4.90 -17.23 6.45
C VAL A 4 4.56 -18.06 5.21
N HIS A 5 3.65 -19.01 5.39
CA HIS A 5 3.03 -19.79 4.32
C HIS A 5 1.55 -19.42 4.20
N THR A 6 1.05 -19.36 2.97
CA THR A 6 -0.37 -19.07 2.70
C THR A 6 -0.86 -19.92 1.54
N HIS A 7 -2.06 -20.48 1.70
CA HIS A 7 -2.75 -21.24 0.67
C HIS A 7 -4.02 -20.51 0.23
N ILE A 8 -4.33 -20.60 -1.06
CA ILE A 8 -5.60 -20.14 -1.64
C ILE A 8 -6.29 -21.35 -2.26
N GLY A 9 -7.30 -21.87 -1.58
CA GLY A 9 -7.86 -23.18 -1.91
C GLY A 9 -6.80 -24.27 -1.79
N ALA A 10 -6.58 -25.02 -2.86
CA ALA A 10 -5.55 -26.06 -2.91
C ALA A 10 -4.14 -25.54 -3.27
N TYR A 11 -4.00 -24.28 -3.67
CA TYR A 11 -2.74 -23.73 -4.15
C TYR A 11 -1.92 -23.15 -3.01
N HIS A 12 -0.71 -23.63 -2.85
CA HIS A 12 0.29 -23.04 -1.96
C HIS A 12 0.94 -21.86 -2.66
N ILE A 13 0.75 -20.65 -2.16
CA ILE A 13 1.18 -19.40 -2.82
C ILE A 13 2.40 -18.78 -2.13
N LEU A 14 2.42 -18.75 -0.80
CA LEU A 14 3.57 -18.22 -0.06
C LEU A 14 4.34 -19.37 0.59
N HIS A 15 5.64 -19.41 0.33
CA HIS A 15 6.53 -20.53 0.64
C HIS A 15 7.58 -20.15 1.70
N GLY A 16 7.15 -19.72 2.90
CA GLY A 16 8.05 -19.34 3.98
C GLY A 16 8.59 -17.92 3.79
N VAL A 17 7.68 -16.95 3.66
CA VAL A 17 8.04 -15.54 3.46
C VAL A 17 8.57 -14.93 4.74
N ASP A 18 9.82 -14.42 4.69
CA ASP A 18 10.42 -13.54 5.68
C ASP A 18 10.44 -12.12 5.12
N LEU A 19 9.78 -11.18 5.81
CA LEU A 19 9.72 -9.77 5.41
C LEU A 19 9.73 -8.87 6.63
N SER A 20 10.65 -7.92 6.65
CA SER A 20 10.73 -6.86 7.65
C SER A 20 10.32 -5.52 7.03
N VAL A 21 9.52 -4.75 7.77
CA VAL A 21 9.07 -3.40 7.39
C VAL A 21 9.44 -2.46 8.54
N PRO A 22 10.60 -1.80 8.48
CA PRO A 22 11.05 -0.91 9.54
C PRO A 22 10.11 0.29 9.73
N ALA A 23 9.89 0.68 10.99
CA ALA A 23 9.04 1.80 11.33
C ALA A 23 9.56 3.11 10.74
N GLY A 24 8.65 3.97 10.25
CA GLY A 24 8.95 5.27 9.67
C GLY A 24 9.65 5.22 8.30
N GLN A 25 9.74 4.06 7.67
CA GLN A 25 10.37 3.86 6.37
C GLN A 25 9.36 3.39 5.32
N VAL A 26 9.72 3.58 4.05
CA VAL A 26 9.03 2.99 2.91
C VAL A 26 9.78 1.71 2.50
N THR A 27 9.11 0.57 2.67
CA THR A 27 9.61 -0.72 2.19
C THR A 27 8.91 -1.08 0.89
N LEU A 28 9.68 -1.29 -0.16
CA LEU A 28 9.20 -1.76 -1.46
C LEU A 28 9.13 -3.29 -1.47
N LEU A 29 8.01 -3.82 -1.97
CA LEU A 29 7.88 -5.23 -2.31
C LEU A 29 7.79 -5.36 -3.83
N LEU A 30 8.90 -5.69 -4.46
CA LEU A 30 9.04 -5.84 -5.91
C LEU A 30 8.96 -7.30 -6.32
N GLY A 31 8.81 -7.54 -7.61
CA GLY A 31 8.78 -8.89 -8.18
C GLY A 31 7.81 -8.99 -9.35
N ARG A 32 7.93 -10.08 -10.11
CA ARG A 32 7.11 -10.32 -11.31
C ARG A 32 5.64 -10.53 -10.94
N ASN A 33 4.77 -10.45 -11.96
CA ASN A 33 3.36 -10.83 -11.80
C ASN A 33 3.28 -12.31 -11.39
N GLY A 34 2.43 -12.59 -10.39
CA GLY A 34 2.29 -13.93 -9.83
C GLY A 34 3.31 -14.31 -8.76
N ALA A 35 4.30 -13.46 -8.44
CA ALA A 35 5.33 -13.76 -7.43
C ALA A 35 4.79 -13.85 -5.98
N GLY A 36 3.52 -13.53 -5.73
CA GLY A 36 2.91 -13.61 -4.40
C GLY A 36 2.78 -12.28 -3.65
N LYS A 37 3.11 -11.13 -4.29
CA LYS A 37 3.08 -9.80 -3.65
C LYS A 37 1.73 -9.46 -3.02
N THR A 38 0.66 -9.43 -3.82
CA THR A 38 -0.71 -9.17 -3.33
C THR A 38 -1.17 -10.19 -2.30
N THR A 39 -0.77 -11.47 -2.45
CA THR A 39 -1.05 -12.51 -1.44
C THR A 39 -0.38 -12.17 -0.12
N THR A 40 0.87 -11.70 -0.13
CA THR A 40 1.60 -11.25 1.05
C THR A 40 0.86 -10.10 1.75
N LEU A 41 0.43 -9.07 1.00
CA LEU A 41 -0.35 -7.97 1.57
C LEU A 41 -1.67 -8.44 2.17
N ARG A 42 -2.41 -9.30 1.48
CA ARG A 42 -3.69 -9.84 1.96
C ARG A 42 -3.51 -10.74 3.20
N THR A 43 -2.38 -11.44 3.29
CA THR A 43 -2.04 -12.22 4.50
C THR A 43 -1.73 -11.29 5.68
N ILE A 44 -0.96 -10.22 5.47
CA ILE A 44 -0.73 -9.18 6.49
C ILE A 44 -2.06 -8.59 6.99
N MET A 45 -3.01 -8.39 6.09
CA MET A 45 -4.33 -7.82 6.40
C MET A 45 -5.34 -8.81 6.99
N GLY A 46 -4.95 -10.07 7.22
CA GLY A 46 -5.86 -11.09 7.73
C GLY A 46 -7.00 -11.49 6.77
N LEU A 47 -6.89 -11.09 5.48
CA LEU A 47 -7.85 -11.46 4.43
C LEU A 47 -7.64 -12.91 3.98
N TRP A 48 -6.40 -13.37 3.97
CA TRP A 48 -6.02 -14.76 3.75
C TRP A 48 -5.14 -15.23 4.91
N PRO A 49 -5.58 -16.24 5.69
CA PRO A 49 -4.85 -16.64 6.88
C PRO A 49 -3.51 -17.25 6.53
N ALA A 50 -2.49 -16.95 7.33
CA ALA A 50 -1.24 -17.69 7.29
C ALA A 50 -1.50 -19.13 7.77
N SER A 51 -1.08 -20.13 6.98
CA SER A 51 -1.19 -21.53 7.34
C SER A 51 -0.03 -21.99 8.22
N GLN A 52 1.13 -21.32 8.13
CA GLN A 52 2.31 -21.52 8.96
C GLN A 52 3.06 -20.19 9.08
N GLY A 53 3.99 -20.12 10.03
CA GLY A 53 4.76 -18.92 10.32
C GLY A 53 4.00 -17.92 11.19
N ARG A 54 4.52 -16.69 11.28
CA ARG A 54 3.96 -15.64 12.15
C ARG A 54 3.97 -14.28 11.48
N VAL A 55 2.93 -13.51 11.78
CA VAL A 55 2.80 -12.08 11.42
C VAL A 55 2.90 -11.28 12.71
N HIS A 56 3.89 -10.40 12.80
CA HIS A 56 4.03 -9.48 13.93
C HIS A 56 3.79 -8.04 13.47
N PHE A 57 3.07 -7.29 14.28
CA PHE A 57 2.90 -5.86 14.12
C PHE A 57 3.18 -5.17 15.44
N ASP A 58 4.16 -4.26 15.43
CA ASP A 58 4.56 -3.49 16.62
C ASP A 58 4.92 -4.39 17.82
N GLY A 59 5.69 -5.45 17.54
CA GLY A 59 6.13 -6.42 18.55
C GLY A 59 5.06 -7.42 19.01
N GLN A 60 3.81 -7.30 18.54
CA GLN A 60 2.73 -8.20 18.89
C GLN A 60 2.47 -9.22 17.79
N ASP A 61 2.21 -10.46 18.16
CA ASP A 61 1.74 -11.49 17.24
C ASP A 61 0.29 -11.18 16.82
N VAL A 62 0.08 -10.98 15.53
CA VAL A 62 -1.21 -10.68 14.92
C VAL A 62 -1.61 -11.72 13.87
N THR A 63 -0.98 -12.89 13.89
CA THR A 63 -1.15 -13.94 12.88
C THR A 63 -2.61 -14.36 12.70
N GLN A 64 -3.38 -14.38 13.78
CA GLN A 64 -4.80 -14.76 13.77
C GLN A 64 -5.75 -13.57 13.90
N ALA A 65 -5.23 -12.32 13.81
CA ALA A 65 -6.07 -11.14 13.89
C ALA A 65 -6.90 -10.97 12.62
N ASP A 66 -8.17 -10.61 12.79
CA ASP A 66 -9.05 -10.27 11.68
C ASP A 66 -8.76 -8.85 11.15
N THR A 67 -9.20 -8.58 9.93
CA THR A 67 -9.00 -7.28 9.27
C THR A 67 -9.53 -6.09 10.08
N PRO A 68 -10.72 -6.14 10.71
CA PRO A 68 -11.18 -5.05 11.59
C PRO A 68 -10.24 -4.76 12.76
N SER A 69 -9.74 -5.79 13.44
CA SER A 69 -8.78 -5.63 14.54
C SER A 69 -7.46 -5.00 14.07
N LEU A 70 -6.95 -5.42 12.91
CA LEU A 70 -5.75 -4.84 12.30
C LEU A 70 -5.96 -3.36 11.94
N ALA A 71 -7.12 -3.02 11.38
CA ALA A 71 -7.48 -1.64 11.08
C ALA A 71 -7.56 -0.77 12.35
N GLN A 72 -8.09 -1.31 13.48
CA GLN A 72 -8.12 -0.63 14.77
C GLN A 72 -6.72 -0.39 15.35
N ARG A 73 -5.75 -1.27 15.07
CA ARG A 73 -4.33 -1.11 15.44
C ARG A 73 -3.59 -0.07 14.60
N GLY A 74 -4.26 0.53 13.59
CA GLY A 74 -3.70 1.57 12.75
C GLY A 74 -3.06 1.07 11.46
N ILE A 75 -3.40 -0.13 10.99
CA ILE A 75 -3.02 -0.60 9.66
C ILE A 75 -4.10 -0.18 8.66
N ALA A 76 -3.71 0.43 7.55
CA ALA A 76 -4.60 0.74 6.43
C ALA A 76 -4.14 0.01 5.18
N TYR A 77 -5.08 -0.36 4.31
CA TYR A 77 -4.81 -1.07 3.07
C TYR A 77 -5.46 -0.38 1.88
N VAL A 78 -4.67 -0.11 0.86
CA VAL A 78 -5.11 0.36 -0.46
C VAL A 78 -4.91 -0.80 -1.43
N PRO A 79 -5.99 -1.52 -1.81
CA PRO A 79 -5.90 -2.61 -2.77
C PRO A 79 -5.68 -2.09 -4.20
N GLU A 80 -5.14 -2.93 -5.09
CA GLU A 80 -4.99 -2.66 -6.52
C GLU A 80 -6.30 -2.21 -7.18
N THR A 81 -7.44 -2.75 -6.74
CA THR A 81 -8.78 -2.39 -7.23
C THR A 81 -9.31 -1.07 -6.69
N MET A 82 -8.50 -0.35 -5.87
CA MET A 82 -8.82 0.92 -5.21
C MET A 82 -9.95 0.83 -4.17
N GLY A 83 -10.90 -0.07 -4.30
CA GLY A 83 -12.05 -0.24 -3.38
C GLY A 83 -12.96 0.98 -3.30
N ILE A 84 -13.12 1.75 -4.39
CA ILE A 84 -13.97 2.93 -4.45
C ILE A 84 -15.43 2.55 -4.62
N PHE A 85 -16.31 3.20 -3.85
CA PHE A 85 -17.76 3.10 -4.01
C PHE A 85 -18.20 4.10 -5.09
N SER A 86 -18.41 3.61 -6.30
CA SER A 86 -18.63 4.42 -7.51
C SER A 86 -19.90 5.25 -7.47
N ASP A 87 -20.95 4.76 -6.81
CA ASP A 87 -22.25 5.43 -6.70
C ASP A 87 -22.28 6.51 -5.62
N LEU A 88 -21.31 6.49 -4.72
CA LEU A 88 -21.14 7.49 -3.68
C LEU A 88 -20.28 8.67 -4.16
N THR A 89 -20.52 9.83 -3.58
CA THR A 89 -19.66 11.02 -3.77
C THR A 89 -18.26 10.78 -3.16
N VAL A 90 -17.30 11.63 -3.51
CA VAL A 90 -15.97 11.65 -2.88
C VAL A 90 -16.10 11.85 -1.37
N GLU A 91 -16.93 12.81 -0.94
CA GLU A 91 -17.24 13.08 0.48
C GLU A 91 -17.73 11.82 1.22
N GLU A 92 -18.71 11.11 0.65
CA GLU A 92 -19.27 9.90 1.24
C GLU A 92 -18.23 8.76 1.30
N ASN A 93 -17.41 8.63 0.25
CA ASN A 93 -16.29 7.69 0.25
C ASN A 93 -15.29 7.98 1.40
N MET A 94 -14.97 9.26 1.63
CA MET A 94 -14.10 9.67 2.73
C MET A 94 -14.76 9.43 4.09
N LEU A 95 -16.05 9.74 4.21
CA LEU A 95 -16.82 9.55 5.44
C LEU A 95 -16.86 8.07 5.88
N LEU A 96 -17.08 7.15 4.94
CA LEU A 96 -17.07 5.71 5.23
C LEU A 96 -15.73 5.22 5.80
N ALA A 97 -14.63 5.90 5.48
CA ALA A 97 -13.31 5.56 6.00
C ALA A 97 -12.97 6.23 7.34
N ALA A 98 -13.72 7.27 7.71
CA ALA A 98 -13.57 8.02 8.96
C ALA A 98 -14.42 7.37 10.07
N ARG A 99 -13.87 6.39 10.76
CA ARG A 99 -14.60 5.52 11.73
C ARG A 99 -15.33 6.25 12.85
N GLN A 100 -14.85 7.41 13.25
CA GLN A 100 -15.43 8.19 14.35
C GLN A 100 -16.42 9.26 13.88
N ALA A 101 -16.54 9.50 12.58
CA ALA A 101 -17.42 10.50 12.01
C ALA A 101 -18.70 9.85 11.48
N GLN A 102 -19.86 10.37 11.88
CA GLN A 102 -21.16 9.96 11.33
C GLN A 102 -21.61 10.86 10.18
N ARG A 103 -20.95 12.01 10.01
CA ARG A 103 -21.19 13.01 8.94
C ARG A 103 -19.90 13.77 8.66
N ALA A 104 -19.76 14.30 7.45
CA ALA A 104 -18.56 14.99 6.99
C ALA A 104 -18.11 16.14 7.92
N ALA A 105 -19.04 16.86 8.53
CA ALA A 105 -18.73 17.93 9.47
C ALA A 105 -18.00 17.47 10.76
N GLN A 106 -17.99 16.17 11.04
CA GLN A 106 -17.30 15.56 12.18
C GLN A 106 -15.91 15.03 11.84
N MET A 107 -15.54 14.99 10.55
CA MET A 107 -14.18 14.63 10.16
C MET A 107 -13.20 15.70 10.64
N ASP A 108 -11.99 15.28 10.98
CA ASP A 108 -10.91 16.19 11.41
C ASP A 108 -10.59 17.18 10.26
N LYS A 109 -10.86 18.45 10.49
CA LYS A 109 -10.68 19.52 9.49
C LYS A 109 -9.22 19.76 9.14
N GLN A 110 -8.31 19.62 10.11
CA GLN A 110 -6.87 19.81 9.86
C GLN A 110 -6.35 18.64 9.00
N ARG A 111 -6.80 17.43 9.32
CA ARG A 111 -6.47 16.25 8.57
C ARG A 111 -7.00 16.32 7.13
N LEU A 112 -8.24 16.77 6.95
CA LEU A 112 -8.82 16.96 5.62
C LEU A 112 -8.09 18.02 4.81
N ALA A 113 -7.75 19.18 5.42
CA ALA A 113 -6.98 20.22 4.75
C ALA A 113 -5.64 19.68 4.24
N TRP A 114 -4.92 18.94 5.10
CA TRP A 114 -3.68 18.30 4.72
C TRP A 114 -3.86 17.27 3.58
N ILE A 115 -4.93 16.46 3.61
CA ILE A 115 -5.25 15.52 2.51
C ILE A 115 -5.53 16.27 1.21
N PHE A 116 -6.19 17.41 1.25
CA PHE A 116 -6.48 18.25 0.09
C PHE A 116 -5.20 18.87 -0.50
N GLU A 117 -4.24 19.23 0.34
CA GLU A 117 -2.90 19.63 -0.12
C GLU A 117 -2.13 18.49 -0.81
N LEU A 118 -2.29 17.25 -0.33
CA LEU A 118 -1.69 16.07 -0.97
C LEU A 118 -2.38 15.71 -2.29
N PHE A 119 -3.69 15.80 -2.29
CA PHE A 119 -4.56 15.34 -3.38
C PHE A 119 -5.62 16.40 -3.73
N PRO A 120 -5.24 17.48 -4.44
CA PRO A 120 -6.19 18.57 -4.78
C PRO A 120 -7.42 18.10 -5.56
N ALA A 121 -7.31 16.98 -6.28
CA ALA A 121 -8.45 16.39 -6.97
C ALA A 121 -9.54 15.89 -6.00
N VAL A 122 -9.18 15.46 -4.80
CA VAL A 122 -10.14 15.02 -3.78
C VAL A 122 -11.01 16.18 -3.32
N GLU A 123 -10.42 17.36 -3.09
CA GLU A 123 -11.15 18.59 -2.77
C GLU A 123 -12.02 19.06 -3.93
N LYS A 124 -11.40 19.18 -5.13
CA LYS A 124 -12.07 19.68 -6.34
C LYS A 124 -13.34 18.90 -6.68
N PHE A 125 -13.31 17.59 -6.48
CA PHE A 125 -14.43 16.70 -6.82
C PHE A 125 -15.24 16.24 -5.61
N TRP A 126 -15.13 16.92 -4.47
CA TRP A 126 -15.69 16.52 -3.18
C TRP A 126 -17.13 16.03 -3.23
N ARG A 127 -17.99 16.76 -3.95
CA ARG A 127 -19.42 16.45 -4.08
C ARG A 127 -19.80 15.70 -5.37
N HIS A 128 -18.80 15.25 -6.13
CA HIS A 128 -19.05 14.51 -7.36
C HIS A 128 -19.10 13.00 -7.08
N PRO A 129 -19.92 12.23 -7.83
CA PRO A 129 -19.88 10.77 -7.77
C PRO A 129 -18.49 10.26 -8.10
N ALA A 130 -17.95 9.39 -7.24
CA ALA A 130 -16.58 8.88 -7.38
C ALA A 130 -16.41 8.01 -8.64
N GLY A 131 -17.46 7.42 -9.13
CA GLY A 131 -17.45 6.67 -10.41
C GLY A 131 -17.06 7.49 -11.62
N LYS A 132 -17.31 8.83 -11.60
CA LYS A 132 -16.99 9.76 -12.69
C LYS A 132 -15.55 10.28 -12.65
N LEU A 133 -14.77 9.94 -11.64
CA LEU A 133 -13.36 10.29 -11.55
C LEU A 133 -12.52 9.50 -12.58
N SER A 134 -11.43 10.11 -13.07
CA SER A 134 -10.43 9.40 -13.86
C SER A 134 -9.72 8.33 -13.01
N GLY A 135 -9.02 7.38 -13.64
CA GLY A 135 -8.26 6.34 -12.93
C GLY A 135 -7.28 6.92 -11.90
N GLY A 136 -6.51 7.94 -12.28
CA GLY A 136 -5.58 8.60 -11.36
C GLY A 136 -6.27 9.33 -10.21
N GLN A 137 -7.43 9.97 -10.47
CA GLN A 137 -8.22 10.61 -9.41
C GLN A 137 -8.82 9.58 -8.45
N LYS A 138 -9.26 8.42 -8.96
CA LYS A 138 -9.72 7.30 -8.13
C LYS A 138 -8.60 6.76 -7.26
N GLN A 139 -7.40 6.66 -7.81
CA GLN A 139 -6.24 6.21 -7.05
C GLN A 139 -5.88 7.20 -5.93
N MET A 140 -5.89 8.51 -6.22
CA MET A 140 -5.71 9.55 -5.20
C MET A 140 -6.77 9.46 -4.10
N LEU A 141 -8.04 9.25 -4.47
CA LEU A 141 -9.14 9.05 -3.50
C LEU A 141 -8.92 7.78 -2.66
N ALA A 142 -8.44 6.69 -3.25
CA ALA A 142 -8.17 5.45 -2.51
C ALA A 142 -7.10 5.65 -1.44
N VAL A 143 -6.01 6.35 -1.77
CA VAL A 143 -4.96 6.69 -0.79
C VAL A 143 -5.48 7.67 0.25
N ALA A 144 -6.22 8.73 -0.16
CA ALA A 144 -6.82 9.72 0.74
C ALA A 144 -7.73 9.05 1.80
N ARG A 145 -8.57 8.10 1.38
CA ARG A 145 -9.41 7.30 2.29
C ARG A 145 -8.59 6.52 3.31
N ALA A 146 -7.49 5.92 2.88
CA ALA A 146 -6.64 5.12 3.76
C ALA A 146 -5.99 5.97 4.86
N ILE A 147 -5.72 7.25 4.59
CA ILE A 147 -5.05 8.18 5.50
C ILE A 147 -5.98 9.22 6.14
N VAL A 148 -7.30 9.11 6.00
CA VAL A 148 -8.27 10.05 6.61
C VAL A 148 -8.16 10.07 8.14
N GLU A 149 -7.71 8.99 8.73
CA GLU A 149 -7.30 8.89 10.13
C GLU A 149 -5.78 8.63 10.22
N PRO A 150 -5.13 8.97 11.33
CA PRO A 150 -3.72 8.63 11.54
C PRO A 150 -3.48 7.12 11.41
N ARG A 151 -2.41 6.74 10.69
CA ARG A 151 -2.04 5.34 10.49
C ARG A 151 -0.61 5.09 10.95
N ARG A 152 -0.37 3.90 11.46
CA ARG A 152 0.96 3.41 11.85
C ARG A 152 1.64 2.68 10.69
N LEU A 153 0.84 1.96 9.89
CA LEU A 153 1.28 1.27 8.68
C LEU A 153 0.26 1.49 7.57
N LEU A 154 0.74 1.95 6.43
CA LEU A 154 0.00 2.04 5.18
C LEU A 154 0.51 0.94 4.23
N VAL A 155 -0.37 0.02 3.87
CA VAL A 155 -0.11 -1.06 2.91
C VAL A 155 -0.76 -0.67 1.59
N VAL A 156 0.02 -0.62 0.50
CA VAL A 156 -0.47 -0.13 -0.80
C VAL A 156 -0.08 -1.10 -1.91
N ASP A 157 -1.04 -1.47 -2.73
CA ASP A 157 -0.87 -2.47 -3.80
C ASP A 157 -0.95 -1.81 -5.17
N GLU A 158 0.20 -1.69 -5.86
CA GLU A 158 0.39 -1.20 -7.22
C GLU A 158 -0.35 0.13 -7.55
N PRO A 159 -0.13 1.21 -6.79
CA PRO A 159 -0.86 2.47 -6.99
C PRO A 159 -0.57 3.18 -8.31
N SER A 160 0.56 2.89 -8.97
CA SER A 160 0.92 3.49 -10.27
C SER A 160 0.31 2.76 -11.47
N LYS A 161 -0.30 1.59 -11.26
CA LYS A 161 -0.75 0.72 -12.35
C LYS A 161 -1.76 1.40 -13.27
N GLY A 162 -1.44 1.45 -14.56
CA GLY A 162 -2.32 2.02 -15.58
C GLY A 162 -2.41 3.56 -15.56
N LEU A 163 -1.55 4.24 -14.80
CA LEU A 163 -1.52 5.70 -14.74
C LEU A 163 -0.57 6.30 -15.77
N ALA A 164 -0.90 7.51 -16.26
CA ALA A 164 -0.01 8.29 -17.09
C ALA A 164 1.20 8.81 -16.28
N PRO A 165 2.39 9.00 -16.90
CA PRO A 165 3.61 9.44 -16.20
C PRO A 165 3.42 10.65 -15.31
N ALA A 166 2.77 11.72 -15.78
CA ALA A 166 2.52 12.92 -14.99
C ALA A 166 1.66 12.68 -13.73
N ILE A 167 0.78 11.67 -13.76
CA ILE A 167 -0.03 11.29 -12.58
C ILE A 167 0.84 10.49 -11.61
N ILE A 168 1.76 9.67 -12.11
CA ILE A 168 2.73 8.94 -11.28
C ILE A 168 3.62 9.95 -10.54
N ASP A 169 4.12 10.99 -11.20
CA ASP A 169 4.93 12.03 -10.57
C ASP A 169 4.16 12.75 -9.45
N ASN A 170 2.91 13.14 -9.68
CA ASN A 170 2.05 13.72 -8.64
C ASN A 170 1.85 12.75 -7.47
N MET A 171 1.72 11.46 -7.74
CA MET A 171 1.57 10.43 -6.70
C MET A 171 2.88 10.30 -5.90
N ILE A 172 4.04 10.32 -6.56
CA ILE A 172 5.36 10.31 -5.89
C ILE A 172 5.48 11.50 -4.95
N GLU A 173 5.15 12.72 -5.40
CA GLU A 173 5.17 13.91 -4.54
C GLU A 173 4.29 13.77 -3.30
N ALA A 174 3.06 13.25 -3.47
CA ALA A 174 2.15 13.01 -2.35
C ALA A 174 2.71 11.97 -1.37
N PHE A 175 3.29 10.88 -1.87
CA PHE A 175 3.92 9.87 -1.02
C PHE A 175 5.19 10.38 -0.32
N LEU A 176 5.98 11.25 -0.93
CA LEU A 176 7.13 11.90 -0.27
C LEU A 176 6.68 12.79 0.89
N LYS A 177 5.62 13.59 0.72
CA LYS A 177 5.01 14.37 1.79
C LYS A 177 4.45 13.47 2.90
N LEU A 178 3.80 12.37 2.52
CA LEU A 178 3.29 11.37 3.46
C LEU A 178 4.44 10.72 4.25
N LYS A 179 5.51 10.32 3.58
CA LYS A 179 6.73 9.78 4.20
C LYS A 179 7.33 10.75 5.24
N ALA A 180 7.34 12.05 4.95
CA ALA A 180 7.84 13.07 5.85
C ALA A 180 7.07 13.16 7.18
N THR A 181 5.85 12.61 7.26
CA THR A 181 5.10 12.50 8.54
C THR A 181 5.56 11.34 9.43
N GLY A 182 6.51 10.53 8.99
CA GLY A 182 7.01 9.37 9.73
C GLY A 182 6.11 8.14 9.66
N VAL A 183 5.10 8.12 8.79
CA VAL A 183 4.25 6.94 8.58
C VAL A 183 5.07 5.80 7.97
N THR A 184 4.86 4.58 8.45
CA THR A 184 5.45 3.38 7.83
C THR A 184 4.66 2.98 6.60
N VAL A 185 5.34 2.69 5.50
CA VAL A 185 4.67 2.27 4.25
C VAL A 185 5.25 0.94 3.76
N LEU A 186 4.37 -0.01 3.46
CA LEU A 186 4.68 -1.18 2.66
C LEU A 186 4.03 -1.00 1.29
N LEU A 187 4.85 -0.83 0.25
CA LEU A 187 4.41 -0.48 -1.09
C LEU A 187 4.78 -1.59 -2.08
N VAL A 188 3.79 -2.22 -2.68
CA VAL A 188 3.98 -3.08 -3.84
C VAL A 188 4.00 -2.22 -5.09
N GLU A 189 5.03 -2.33 -5.90
CA GLU A 189 5.19 -1.59 -7.14
C GLU A 189 5.88 -2.41 -8.23
N GLN A 190 5.58 -2.06 -9.49
CA GLN A 190 6.26 -2.51 -10.68
C GLN A 190 6.92 -1.34 -11.41
N ASN A 191 6.48 -0.13 -11.16
CA ASN A 191 7.07 1.08 -11.72
C ASN A 191 8.38 1.40 -11.00
N LEU A 192 9.50 1.19 -11.69
CA LEU A 192 10.83 1.36 -11.10
C LEU A 192 11.11 2.82 -10.73
N HIS A 193 10.62 3.79 -11.51
CA HIS A 193 10.76 5.22 -11.21
C HIS A 193 10.10 5.56 -9.87
N MET A 194 8.85 5.12 -9.64
CA MET A 194 8.17 5.32 -8.36
C MET A 194 8.88 4.58 -7.22
N ALA A 195 9.30 3.33 -7.46
CA ALA A 195 10.03 2.54 -6.48
C ALA A 195 11.33 3.21 -6.04
N GLN A 196 12.17 3.67 -6.98
CA GLN A 196 13.43 4.35 -6.71
C GLN A 196 13.24 5.70 -6.01
N SER A 197 12.18 6.43 -6.36
CA SER A 197 11.89 7.74 -5.77
C SER A 197 11.44 7.65 -4.31
N LEU A 198 10.78 6.56 -3.92
CA LEU A 198 10.13 6.46 -2.59
C LEU A 198 10.86 5.52 -1.62
N GLY A 199 11.48 4.44 -2.13
CA GLY A 199 11.93 3.32 -1.33
C GLY A 199 13.15 3.60 -0.46
N ASP A 200 13.07 3.25 0.82
CA ASP A 200 14.23 3.14 1.73
C ASP A 200 14.76 1.70 1.71
N GLN A 201 13.85 0.74 1.87
CA GLN A 201 14.13 -0.69 1.86
C GLN A 201 13.45 -1.35 0.66
N VAL A 202 13.98 -2.48 0.24
CA VAL A 202 13.40 -3.29 -0.82
C VAL A 202 13.46 -4.78 -0.43
N ALA A 203 12.37 -5.47 -0.71
CA ALA A 203 12.32 -6.93 -0.78
C ALA A 203 11.86 -7.32 -2.19
N VAL A 204 12.51 -8.31 -2.77
CA VAL A 204 12.13 -8.84 -4.09
C VAL A 204 11.56 -10.24 -3.90
N MET A 205 10.35 -10.44 -4.43
CA MET A 205 9.68 -11.73 -4.41
C MET A 205 9.79 -12.44 -5.76
N ASP A 206 10.00 -13.74 -5.68
CA ASP A 206 9.87 -14.66 -6.81
C ASP A 206 9.29 -15.98 -6.30
N ASP A 207 8.34 -16.54 -7.03
CA ASP A 207 7.67 -17.82 -6.73
C ASP A 207 7.31 -17.99 -5.24
N GLY A 208 6.60 -17.00 -4.68
CA GLY A 208 6.12 -17.04 -3.29
C GLY A 208 7.18 -16.94 -2.21
N ARG A 209 8.40 -16.54 -2.54
CA ARG A 209 9.53 -16.37 -1.61
C ARG A 209 10.14 -14.97 -1.73
N VAL A 210 10.70 -14.45 -0.65
CA VAL A 210 11.60 -13.30 -0.72
C VAL A 210 13.00 -13.82 -1.09
N VAL A 211 13.48 -13.43 -2.28
CA VAL A 211 14.77 -13.86 -2.83
C VAL A 211 15.89 -12.83 -2.62
N HIS A 212 15.52 -11.60 -2.27
CA HIS A 212 16.44 -10.53 -1.95
C HIS A 212 15.81 -9.52 -0.98
N SER A 213 16.60 -9.01 -0.05
CA SER A 213 16.23 -7.89 0.82
C SER A 213 17.42 -6.98 1.04
N GLY A 214 17.19 -5.66 1.10
CA GLY A 214 18.26 -4.69 1.29
C GLY A 214 17.76 -3.26 1.19
N ARG A 215 18.70 -2.30 1.09
CA ARG A 215 18.35 -0.90 0.85
C ARG A 215 18.00 -0.70 -0.62
N MET A 216 16.99 0.13 -0.89
CA MET A 216 16.60 0.45 -2.27
C MET A 216 17.73 1.14 -3.04
N ALA A 217 18.53 1.96 -2.37
CA ALA A 217 19.69 2.63 -2.97
C ALA A 217 20.74 1.63 -3.49
N ASP A 218 21.00 0.53 -2.77
CA ASP A 218 21.97 -0.49 -3.18
C ASP A 218 21.46 -1.26 -4.41
N LEU A 219 20.18 -1.60 -4.45
CA LEU A 219 19.56 -2.22 -5.63
C LEU A 219 19.58 -1.26 -6.83
N SER A 220 19.32 0.04 -6.62
CA SER A 220 19.32 1.05 -7.68
C SER A 220 20.70 1.28 -8.29
N ALA A 221 21.78 1.10 -7.51
CA ALA A 221 23.15 1.27 -7.97
C ALA A 221 23.70 0.05 -8.74
N ASP A 222 23.06 -1.13 -8.64
CA ASP A 222 23.50 -2.37 -9.27
C ASP A 222 22.55 -2.82 -10.39
N GLU A 223 22.84 -2.38 -11.61
CA GLU A 223 22.05 -2.78 -12.80
C GLU A 223 22.04 -4.29 -13.04
N GLY A 224 23.16 -4.98 -12.74
CA GLY A 224 23.25 -6.44 -12.88
C GLY A 224 22.31 -7.16 -11.93
N LEU A 225 22.21 -6.67 -10.69
CA LEU A 225 21.27 -7.17 -9.71
C LEU A 225 19.82 -6.90 -10.09
N GLN A 226 19.51 -5.68 -10.58
CA GLN A 226 18.18 -5.32 -11.10
C GLN A 226 17.75 -6.25 -12.23
N ARG A 227 18.60 -6.47 -13.23
CA ARG A 227 18.30 -7.39 -14.34
C ARG A 227 18.01 -8.80 -13.87
N ARG A 228 18.85 -9.33 -12.98
CA ARG A 228 18.70 -10.68 -12.45
C ARG A 228 17.42 -10.86 -11.63
N LEU A 229 17.10 -9.89 -10.77
CA LEU A 229 15.98 -9.99 -9.84
C LEU A 229 14.63 -9.56 -10.45
N LEU A 230 14.63 -8.54 -11.32
CA LEU A 230 13.39 -7.96 -11.84
C LEU A 230 13.10 -8.36 -13.30
N GLY A 231 14.07 -9.01 -13.97
CA GLY A 231 13.92 -9.44 -15.36
C GLY A 231 13.84 -8.27 -16.34
N LEU A 232 14.44 -7.13 -16.01
CA LEU A 232 14.45 -5.94 -16.86
C LEU A 232 15.41 -6.19 -18.03
N ALA A 233 14.89 -6.24 -19.26
CA ALA A 233 15.70 -6.03 -20.47
C ALA A 233 15.93 -4.51 -20.58
N LEU A 234 17.19 -4.11 -20.76
CA LEU A 234 17.55 -2.75 -21.15
C LEU A 234 17.39 -2.58 -22.65
#